data_cbb38e8885475cfe1ce83c7d7a9f9d60
#
_entry.id   cbb38e8885475cfe1ce83c7d7a9f9d60
#
_cell.length_a   1.000
_cell.length_b   1.000
_cell.length_c   1.000
_cell.angle_alpha   90.00
_cell.angle_beta   90.00
_cell.angle_gamma   90.00
#
_symmetry.space_group_name_H-M   'P 1'
#
loop_
_entity.id
_entity.type
_entity.pdbx_description
1 polymer ?
#
loop_
_entity_poly.entity_id
_entity_poly.type
_entity_poly.pdbx_seq_one_letter_code
_entity_poly.pdbx_strand_id
1 'polypeptide(L)'
;MQQKIDRSAISPDESEKLKDKLADNLQVSDGILEIRQILRHKKRFLDLLLLADEQESMINLYLERGEMFALYDQNILRTICVVTNEGDKTVELKNIATDPQYQKLGYGKKLIKFISEHYAGKYDTLLVGTGESPLTVLFYEQNGFKYSHRIK
;
A
#
# COMPACT_ATOMS: atom_id res chain seq x y z
N MET A 1 34.42 -22.23 10.23
CA MET A 1 34.10 -21.50 11.44
C MET A 1 32.70 -20.90 11.34
N GLN A 2 31.93 -21.18 12.34
CA GLN A 2 30.57 -20.67 12.33
C GLN A 2 30.56 -19.20 12.66
N GLN A 3 29.90 -18.40 11.83
CA GLN A 3 29.74 -17.00 12.11
C GLN A 3 28.55 -16.83 13.06
N LYS A 4 28.83 -16.27 14.19
CA LYS A 4 27.78 -15.96 15.16
C LYS A 4 27.00 -14.75 14.73
N ILE A 5 25.70 -14.87 14.74
CA ILE A 5 24.84 -13.70 14.55
C ILE A 5 24.92 -12.89 15.84
N ASP A 6 25.42 -11.68 15.73
CA ASP A 6 25.48 -10.78 16.89
C ASP A 6 24.12 -10.12 17.05
N ARG A 7 23.33 -10.66 17.98
CA ARG A 7 21.99 -10.15 18.24
C ARG A 7 22.01 -8.75 18.84
N SER A 8 23.13 -8.32 19.36
CA SER A 8 23.23 -6.97 19.89
C SER A 8 23.28 -5.92 18.76
N ALA A 9 23.57 -6.36 17.53
CA ALA A 9 23.58 -5.47 16.37
C ALA A 9 22.17 -5.15 15.87
N ILE A 10 21.17 -5.92 16.30
CA ILE A 10 19.77 -5.69 15.92
C ILE A 10 19.07 -4.99 17.08
N SER A 11 18.61 -3.78 16.87
CA SER A 11 17.90 -3.04 17.91
C SER A 11 16.55 -3.71 18.19
N PRO A 12 16.01 -3.55 19.41
CA PRO A 12 14.66 -4.05 19.70
C PRO A 12 13.62 -3.51 18.73
N ASP A 13 13.77 -2.27 18.27
CA ASP A 13 12.86 -1.66 17.32
C ASP A 13 12.91 -2.38 15.97
N GLU A 14 14.10 -2.73 15.48
CA GLU A 14 14.25 -3.47 14.23
C GLU A 14 13.68 -4.87 14.33
N SER A 15 13.90 -5.54 15.47
CA SER A 15 13.32 -6.85 15.73
C SER A 15 11.80 -6.80 15.71
N GLU A 16 11.23 -5.79 16.32
CA GLU A 16 9.78 -5.62 16.39
C GLU A 16 9.21 -5.35 14.99
N LYS A 17 9.88 -4.52 14.19
CA LYS A 17 9.46 -4.26 12.81
C LYS A 17 9.47 -5.53 11.97
N LEU A 18 10.47 -6.37 12.15
CA LEU A 18 10.54 -7.63 11.43
C LEU A 18 9.42 -8.57 11.84
N LYS A 19 9.13 -8.66 13.13
CA LYS A 19 8.02 -9.47 13.62
C LYS A 19 6.69 -8.99 13.04
N ASP A 20 6.47 -7.68 13.03
CA ASP A 20 5.26 -7.10 12.46
C ASP A 20 5.15 -7.46 10.98
N LYS A 21 6.24 -7.31 10.24
CA LYS A 21 6.24 -7.65 8.81
C LYS A 21 5.90 -9.12 8.60
N LEU A 22 6.49 -10.01 9.35
CA LEU A 22 6.27 -11.45 9.18
C LEU A 22 4.86 -11.86 9.57
N ALA A 23 4.19 -11.08 10.43
CA ALA A 23 2.81 -11.34 10.80
C ALA A 23 1.81 -10.86 9.73
N ASP A 24 2.26 -10.01 8.81
CA ASP A 24 1.42 -9.51 7.72
C ASP A 24 1.24 -10.57 6.64
N ASN A 25 0.16 -10.42 5.89
CA ASN A 25 -0.27 -11.43 4.92
C ASN A 25 0.46 -11.25 3.60
N LEU A 26 1.37 -12.18 3.30
CA LEU A 26 2.11 -12.14 2.04
C LEU A 26 1.14 -12.38 0.87
N GLN A 27 1.12 -11.46 -0.08
CA GLN A 27 0.27 -11.53 -1.27
C GLN A 27 1.04 -11.93 -2.50
N VAL A 28 2.22 -11.34 -2.69
CA VAL A 28 3.07 -11.56 -3.87
C VAL A 28 4.51 -11.64 -3.41
N SER A 29 5.26 -12.57 -3.99
CA SER A 29 6.71 -12.63 -3.77
C SER A 29 7.38 -13.21 -5.00
N ASP A 30 8.41 -12.51 -5.50
CA ASP A 30 9.26 -13.04 -6.56
C ASP A 30 10.67 -13.30 -6.05
N GLY A 31 10.83 -13.40 -4.73
CA GLY A 31 12.11 -13.63 -4.07
C GLY A 31 12.79 -12.34 -3.62
N ILE A 32 12.51 -11.23 -4.25
CA ILE A 32 13.10 -9.93 -3.93
C ILE A 32 12.02 -8.93 -3.61
N LEU A 33 11.01 -8.85 -4.45
CA LEU A 33 9.88 -7.94 -4.28
C LEU A 33 8.75 -8.67 -3.58
N GLU A 34 8.26 -8.07 -2.50
CA GLU A 34 7.14 -8.61 -1.75
C GLU A 34 6.05 -7.56 -1.61
N ILE A 35 4.80 -8.00 -1.72
CA ILE A 35 3.65 -7.16 -1.36
C ILE A 35 2.91 -7.89 -0.25
N ARG A 36 2.67 -7.20 0.85
CA ARG A 36 1.99 -7.75 2.01
C ARG A 36 0.78 -6.91 2.38
N GLN A 37 -0.29 -7.58 2.79
CA GLN A 37 -1.44 -6.89 3.37
C GLN A 37 -1.16 -6.66 4.85
N ILE A 38 -1.31 -5.43 5.28
CA ILE A 38 -1.05 -5.03 6.66
C ILE A 38 -2.34 -5.24 7.46
N LEU A 39 -2.30 -6.14 8.43
CA LEU A 39 -3.50 -6.55 9.15
C LEU A 39 -3.73 -5.78 10.44
N ARG A 40 -2.66 -5.25 11.03
CA ARG A 40 -2.76 -4.54 12.32
C ARG A 40 -1.57 -3.61 12.49
N HIS A 41 -1.67 -2.73 13.49
CA HIS A 41 -0.63 -1.74 13.78
C HIS A 41 -0.33 -0.88 12.55
N LYS A 42 -1.41 -0.47 11.86
CA LYS A 42 -1.28 0.28 10.61
C LYS A 42 -0.62 1.62 10.81
N LYS A 43 -0.74 2.19 11.99
CA LYS A 43 -0.11 3.48 12.30
C LYS A 43 1.40 3.43 12.39
N ARG A 44 2.00 2.25 12.34
CA ARG A 44 3.46 2.17 12.24
C ARG A 44 3.98 2.75 10.93
N PHE A 45 3.08 2.95 9.96
CA PHE A 45 3.41 3.57 8.68
C PHE A 45 2.97 5.02 8.58
N LEU A 46 2.67 5.65 9.73
CA LEU A 46 2.10 7.00 9.73
C LEU A 46 2.96 8.02 8.99
N ASP A 47 4.28 7.93 9.10
CA ASP A 47 5.17 8.86 8.43
C ASP A 47 4.96 8.86 6.91
N LEU A 48 4.79 7.67 6.33
CA LEU A 48 4.51 7.57 4.90
C LEU A 48 3.10 8.05 4.57
N LEU A 49 2.12 7.67 5.40
CA LEU A 49 0.73 8.06 5.17
C LEU A 49 0.59 9.59 5.13
N LEU A 50 1.36 10.29 5.97
CA LEU A 50 1.32 11.74 6.04
C LEU A 50 1.91 12.42 4.81
N LEU A 51 2.69 11.70 3.99
CA LEU A 51 3.19 12.26 2.73
C LEU A 51 2.07 12.49 1.72
N ALA A 52 1.07 11.63 1.74
CA ALA A 52 -0.04 11.72 0.79
C ALA A 52 -1.25 12.44 1.38
N ASP A 53 -1.38 12.45 2.70
CA ASP A 53 -2.49 13.10 3.38
C ASP A 53 -1.94 13.77 4.63
N GLU A 54 -1.85 15.08 4.61
CA GLU A 54 -1.12 15.84 5.61
C GLU A 54 -1.78 15.85 7.00
N GLN A 55 -3.02 15.42 7.12
CA GLN A 55 -3.74 15.47 8.38
C GLN A 55 -4.02 14.08 8.92
N GLU A 56 -3.46 13.79 10.07
CA GLU A 56 -3.69 12.51 10.71
C GLU A 56 -5.17 12.26 11.00
N SER A 57 -5.92 13.32 11.32
CA SER A 57 -7.37 13.19 11.56
C SER A 57 -8.10 12.66 10.33
N MET A 58 -7.64 13.01 9.14
CA MET A 58 -8.23 12.50 7.90
C MET A 58 -7.83 11.05 7.68
N ILE A 59 -6.58 10.72 7.95
CA ILE A 59 -6.09 9.35 7.85
C ILE A 59 -6.90 8.43 8.77
N ASN A 60 -7.20 8.89 9.97
CA ASN A 60 -7.96 8.10 10.94
C ASN A 60 -9.37 7.75 10.45
N LEU A 61 -9.91 8.52 9.51
CA LEU A 61 -11.25 8.23 8.98
C LEU A 61 -11.29 6.97 8.12
N TYR A 62 -10.17 6.60 7.50
CA TYR A 62 -10.19 5.47 6.57
C TYR A 62 -9.21 4.36 6.92
N LEU A 63 -8.24 4.60 7.82
CA LEU A 63 -7.13 3.68 8.00
C LEU A 63 -7.57 2.31 8.52
N GLU A 64 -8.37 2.29 9.59
CA GLU A 64 -8.74 1.02 10.20
C GLU A 64 -9.77 0.25 9.39
N ARG A 65 -10.68 0.95 8.72
CA ARG A 65 -11.69 0.29 7.90
C ARG A 65 -11.15 -0.10 6.52
N GLY A 66 -10.01 0.44 6.13
CA GLY A 66 -9.43 0.16 4.83
C GLY A 66 -8.55 -1.08 4.83
N GLU A 67 -8.24 -1.53 3.64
CA GLU A 67 -7.24 -2.56 3.44
C GLU A 67 -5.94 -1.89 3.05
N MET A 68 -4.87 -2.23 3.75
CA MET A 68 -3.57 -1.61 3.57
C MET A 68 -2.59 -2.61 3.00
N PHE A 69 -1.81 -2.17 2.02
CA PHE A 69 -0.78 -3.00 1.42
C PHE A 69 0.56 -2.27 1.45
N ALA A 70 1.62 -3.04 1.61
CA ALA A 70 2.97 -2.51 1.63
C ALA A 70 3.83 -3.30 0.64
N LEU A 71 4.63 -2.58 -0.13
CA LEU A 71 5.56 -3.16 -1.09
C LEU A 71 6.97 -3.02 -0.56
N TYR A 72 7.67 -4.14 -0.49
CA TYR A 72 9.07 -4.23 -0.07
C TYR A 72 9.92 -4.70 -1.25
N ASP A 73 11.11 -4.15 -1.36
CA ASP A 73 12.12 -4.62 -2.32
C ASP A 73 13.40 -4.85 -1.53
N GLN A 74 13.93 -6.06 -1.61
CA GLN A 74 15.11 -6.46 -0.84
C GLN A 74 14.90 -6.23 0.67
N ASN A 75 13.70 -6.53 1.14
CA ASN A 75 13.27 -6.36 2.54
C ASN A 75 13.21 -4.91 3.02
N ILE A 76 13.29 -3.95 2.11
CA ILE A 76 13.19 -2.54 2.44
C ILE A 76 11.84 -2.03 1.97
N LEU A 77 11.12 -1.38 2.88
CA LEU A 77 9.82 -0.78 2.56
C LEU A 77 9.98 0.33 1.54
N ARG A 78 9.19 0.27 0.46
CA ARG A 78 9.26 1.26 -0.61
C ARG A 78 8.01 2.10 -0.70
N THR A 79 6.84 1.46 -0.65
CA THR A 79 5.59 2.18 -0.83
C THR A 79 4.46 1.46 -0.10
N ILE A 80 3.44 2.24 0.28
CA ILE A 80 2.25 1.71 0.93
C ILE A 80 1.01 2.29 0.27
N CYS A 81 -0.12 1.62 0.45
CA CYS A 81 -1.39 2.18 0.02
C CYS A 81 -2.51 1.72 0.95
N VAL A 82 -3.61 2.47 0.92
CA VAL A 82 -4.83 2.12 1.64
C VAL A 82 -6.00 2.21 0.69
N VAL A 83 -6.80 1.14 0.64
CA VAL A 83 -7.97 1.04 -0.24
C VAL A 83 -9.19 0.78 0.62
N THR A 84 -10.27 1.49 0.35
CA THR A 84 -11.53 1.32 1.08
C THR A 84 -12.62 0.82 0.16
N ASN A 85 -13.55 0.08 0.73
CA ASN A 85 -14.77 -0.34 0.03
C ASN A 85 -15.81 0.78 0.17
N GLU A 86 -16.23 1.33 -0.96
CA GLU A 86 -17.18 2.45 -0.97
C GLU A 86 -18.60 2.00 -1.35
N GLY A 87 -18.83 0.70 -1.48
CA GLY A 87 -20.14 0.18 -1.87
C GLY A 87 -20.29 0.12 -3.37
N ASP A 88 -21.38 -0.52 -3.83
CA ASP A 88 -21.73 -0.63 -5.25
C ASP A 88 -20.57 -1.14 -6.10
N LYS A 89 -19.87 -2.15 -5.59
CA LYS A 89 -18.72 -2.77 -6.27
C LYS A 89 -17.63 -1.75 -6.61
N THR A 90 -17.45 -0.77 -5.74
CA THR A 90 -16.44 0.27 -5.92
C THR A 90 -15.48 0.27 -4.75
N VAL A 91 -14.20 0.33 -5.05
CA VAL A 91 -13.15 0.56 -4.05
C VAL A 91 -12.45 1.88 -4.38
N GLU A 92 -11.91 2.51 -3.37
CA GLU A 92 -11.20 3.77 -3.54
C GLU A 92 -9.79 3.69 -2.95
N LEU A 93 -8.82 4.13 -3.75
CA LEU A 93 -7.45 4.31 -3.27
C LEU A 93 -7.39 5.61 -2.47
N LYS A 94 -7.37 5.48 -1.15
CA LYS A 94 -7.39 6.64 -0.25
C LYS A 94 -6.02 7.25 -0.02
N ASN A 95 -4.99 6.43 -0.12
CA ASN A 95 -3.64 6.87 0.17
C ASN A 95 -2.66 5.97 -0.58
N ILE A 96 -1.69 6.56 -1.23
CA ILE A 96 -0.55 5.85 -1.77
C ILE A 96 0.67 6.74 -1.56
N ALA A 97 1.69 6.19 -0.92
CA ALA A 97 2.86 6.97 -0.57
C ALA A 97 4.11 6.13 -0.74
N THR A 98 5.08 6.68 -1.45
CA THR A 98 6.39 6.06 -1.65
C THR A 98 7.41 6.83 -0.83
N ASP A 99 8.28 6.09 -0.14
CA ASP A 99 9.39 6.71 0.60
C ASP A 99 10.15 7.64 -0.34
N PRO A 100 10.43 8.89 0.08
CA PRO A 100 11.08 9.87 -0.79
C PRO A 100 12.39 9.40 -1.41
N GLN A 101 13.12 8.52 -0.73
CA GLN A 101 14.38 7.99 -1.27
C GLN A 101 14.16 7.08 -2.47
N TYR A 102 12.95 6.58 -2.65
CA TYR A 102 12.65 5.56 -3.66
C TYR A 102 11.60 6.00 -4.66
N GLN A 103 11.25 7.28 -4.67
CA GLN A 103 10.29 7.82 -5.63
C GLN A 103 10.87 7.78 -7.04
N LYS A 104 9.97 7.75 -8.04
CA LYS A 104 10.32 7.74 -9.46
C LYS A 104 11.02 6.47 -9.93
N LEU A 105 10.95 5.41 -9.14
CA LEU A 105 11.51 4.10 -9.51
C LEU A 105 10.42 3.10 -9.91
N GLY A 106 9.16 3.53 -9.96
CA GLY A 106 8.07 2.70 -10.41
C GLY A 106 7.38 1.86 -9.35
N TYR A 107 7.73 2.04 -8.06
CA TYR A 107 7.12 1.23 -7.00
C TYR A 107 5.64 1.52 -6.82
N GLY A 108 5.24 2.80 -6.87
CA GLY A 108 3.82 3.16 -6.77
C GLY A 108 3.02 2.54 -7.89
N LYS A 109 3.56 2.55 -9.10
CA LYS A 109 2.92 1.95 -10.27
C LYS A 109 2.74 0.45 -10.10
N LYS A 110 3.75 -0.22 -9.56
CA LYS A 110 3.68 -1.67 -9.29
C LYS A 110 2.60 -1.99 -8.27
N LEU A 111 2.50 -1.16 -7.23
CA LEU A 111 1.49 -1.38 -6.21
C LEU A 111 0.09 -1.12 -6.75
N ILE A 112 -0.10 -0.08 -7.57
CA ILE A 112 -1.38 0.19 -8.21
C ILE A 112 -1.77 -0.98 -9.13
N LYS A 113 -0.82 -1.51 -9.89
CA LYS A 113 -1.09 -2.67 -10.72
C LYS A 113 -1.55 -3.86 -9.88
N PHE A 114 -0.88 -4.09 -8.75
CA PHE A 114 -1.27 -5.16 -7.85
C PHE A 114 -2.70 -4.99 -7.36
N ILE A 115 -3.06 -3.80 -6.85
CA ILE A 115 -4.41 -3.61 -6.30
C ILE A 115 -5.47 -3.68 -7.39
N SER A 116 -5.19 -3.21 -8.60
CA SER A 116 -6.15 -3.33 -9.70
C SER A 116 -6.44 -4.78 -10.02
N GLU A 117 -5.42 -5.64 -10.02
CA GLU A 117 -5.60 -7.07 -10.25
C GLU A 117 -6.26 -7.77 -9.05
N HIS A 118 -5.89 -7.34 -7.85
CA HIS A 118 -6.40 -7.93 -6.62
C HIS A 118 -7.91 -7.74 -6.46
N TYR A 119 -8.41 -6.56 -6.83
CA TYR A 119 -9.83 -6.25 -6.70
C TYR A 119 -10.64 -6.58 -7.95
N ALA A 120 -9.98 -6.85 -9.06
CA ALA A 120 -10.67 -7.23 -10.29
C ALA A 120 -11.52 -8.49 -10.07
N GLY A 121 -12.68 -8.53 -10.65
CA GLY A 121 -13.59 -9.66 -10.51
C GLY A 121 -14.54 -9.55 -9.33
N LYS A 122 -14.13 -8.88 -8.25
CA LYS A 122 -15.00 -8.61 -7.10
C LYS A 122 -15.60 -7.22 -7.15
N TYR A 123 -14.89 -6.31 -7.77
CA TYR A 123 -15.27 -4.90 -7.87
C TYR A 123 -15.19 -4.47 -9.31
N ASP A 124 -16.04 -3.51 -9.68
CA ASP A 124 -16.10 -3.01 -11.06
C ASP A 124 -15.22 -1.77 -11.24
N THR A 125 -15.00 -1.03 -10.18
CA THR A 125 -14.39 0.30 -10.28
C THR A 125 -13.39 0.53 -9.18
N LEU A 126 -12.26 1.13 -9.55
CA LEU A 126 -11.29 1.66 -8.60
C LEU A 126 -11.24 3.17 -8.78
N LEU A 127 -11.61 3.91 -7.73
CA LEU A 127 -11.51 5.36 -7.72
C LEU A 127 -10.14 5.76 -7.21
N VAL A 128 -9.53 6.73 -7.89
CA VAL A 128 -8.25 7.29 -7.45
C VAL A 128 -8.41 8.80 -7.32
N GLY A 129 -8.29 9.29 -6.10
CA GLY A 129 -8.32 10.71 -5.84
C GLY A 129 -6.96 11.33 -6.16
N THR A 130 -6.97 12.51 -6.78
CA THR A 130 -5.74 13.21 -7.13
C THR A 130 -5.76 14.62 -6.55
N GLY A 131 -5.80 14.71 -5.21
CA GLY A 131 -5.80 15.99 -4.54
C GLY A 131 -6.99 16.86 -4.93
N GLU A 132 -6.72 18.02 -5.54
CA GLU A 132 -7.76 18.95 -5.94
C GLU A 132 -8.44 18.59 -7.26
N SER A 133 -7.89 17.60 -7.95
CA SER A 133 -8.41 17.22 -9.26
C SER A 133 -9.65 16.34 -9.14
N PRO A 134 -10.47 16.24 -10.19
CA PRO A 134 -11.56 15.27 -10.21
C PRO A 134 -11.02 13.86 -10.01
N LEU A 135 -11.85 12.99 -9.46
CA LEU A 135 -11.48 11.61 -9.29
C LEU A 135 -11.22 10.95 -10.63
N THR A 136 -10.11 10.22 -10.71
CA THR A 136 -9.84 9.37 -11.86
C THR A 136 -10.42 8.01 -11.56
N VAL A 137 -11.26 7.52 -12.46
CA VAL A 137 -11.90 6.23 -12.31
C VAL A 137 -11.15 5.21 -13.16
N LEU A 138 -10.69 4.14 -12.52
CA LEU A 138 -10.04 3.04 -13.20
C LEU A 138 -11.03 1.89 -13.25
N PHE A 139 -11.34 1.43 -14.45
CA PHE A 139 -12.25 0.32 -14.63
C PHE A 139 -11.47 -0.97 -14.82
N TYR A 140 -11.89 -2.01 -14.13
CA TYR A 140 -11.30 -3.33 -14.30
C TYR A 140 -11.79 -3.97 -15.59
N GLU A 141 -10.88 -4.44 -16.40
CA GLU A 141 -11.19 -5.18 -17.60
C GLU A 141 -10.32 -6.41 -17.67
N GLN A 142 -10.63 -7.30 -18.61
CA GLN A 142 -9.92 -8.56 -18.75
C GLN A 142 -8.44 -8.39 -18.94
N ASN A 143 -8.01 -7.32 -19.61
CA ASN A 143 -6.61 -7.06 -19.92
C ASN A 143 -6.05 -5.87 -19.15
N GLY A 144 -6.70 -5.45 -18.07
CA GLY A 144 -6.25 -4.31 -17.29
C GLY A 144 -7.39 -3.38 -16.94
N PHE A 145 -7.08 -2.10 -16.85
CA PHE A 145 -8.08 -1.11 -16.47
C PHE A 145 -7.99 0.09 -17.40
N LYS A 146 -9.10 0.83 -17.48
CA LYS A 146 -9.17 2.06 -18.25
C LYS A 146 -9.33 3.24 -17.33
N TYR A 147 -8.72 4.35 -17.71
CA TYR A 147 -8.94 5.61 -17.04
C TYR A 147 -10.23 6.24 -17.54
N SER A 148 -10.99 6.79 -16.60
CA SER A 148 -12.12 7.62 -16.91
C SER A 148 -12.14 8.76 -15.91
N HIS A 149 -12.34 9.97 -16.38
CA HIS A 149 -12.44 11.13 -15.51
C HIS A 149 -13.88 11.34 -15.09
N ARG A 150 -14.06 11.48 -13.79
CA ARG A 150 -15.36 11.77 -13.25
C ARG A 150 -15.36 13.18 -12.69
N ILE A 151 -16.17 14.00 -13.27
CA ILE A 151 -16.33 15.39 -12.82
C ILE A 151 -17.51 15.43 -11.87
N LYS A 152 -17.27 16.00 -10.71
CA LYS A 152 -18.35 16.17 -9.75
C LYS A 152 -19.11 17.45 -10.01
#